data_534105bcec431a7013185838f22c3555
#
_entry.id   534105bcec431a7013185838f22c3555
#
_cell.length_a   1.000
_cell.length_b   1.000
_cell.length_c   1.000
_cell.angle_alpha   90.00
_cell.angle_beta   90.00
_cell.angle_gamma   90.00
#
_symmetry.space_group_name_H-M   'P 1'
#
loop_
_entity.id
_entity.type
_entity.pdbx_description
1 polymer ?
#
loop_
_entity_poly.entity_id
_entity_poly.type
_entity_poly.pdbx_seq_one_letter_code
_entity_poly.pdbx_strand_id
1 'polypeptide(L)'
;MVKDVSKQVPLLYGKGGYGDSVSKDYAAYRYTGVKLSDYSFDYLLKDIDKKTVPFIDNYDDTLKEPLYLPAVIPDILINGNSGIATPYMCWIPPHNPVDVIKLCIAYVKDPKMSIKEMISILKAPDFPTGGVVSQLQNVYRFYNTGEGAITISSKWHKEVADSKTYIVIDEMPYMRSLDTFMEQLSRIKTDKEVGYLIAGVDDLSADGRVCVKIRVSTGTKYDELLEVLSPLQVLPPSRQT
;
A
#
# COMPACT_ATOMS: atom_id res chain seq x y z
N MET A 1 6.96 10.78 -0.13
CA MET A 1 6.43 11.76 -1.10
C MET A 1 6.88 11.48 -2.53
N VAL A 2 8.13 11.05 -2.75
CA VAL A 2 8.68 10.70 -4.08
C VAL A 2 8.34 9.27 -4.49
N LYS A 3 8.33 8.33 -3.51
CA LYS A 3 8.16 6.90 -3.79
C LYS A 3 6.72 6.58 -4.18
N ASP A 4 6.54 5.95 -5.32
CA ASP A 4 5.30 5.35 -5.80
C ASP A 4 4.81 4.19 -4.92
N VAL A 5 5.73 3.47 -4.25
CA VAL A 5 5.42 2.41 -3.28
C VAL A 5 4.77 2.91 -1.98
N SER A 6 4.81 4.20 -1.71
CA SER A 6 4.26 4.79 -0.48
C SER A 6 3.09 5.74 -0.71
N LYS A 7 2.83 6.12 -1.95
CA LYS A 7 1.76 7.05 -2.34
C LYS A 7 1.10 6.58 -3.63
N GLN A 8 -0.22 6.60 -3.69
CA GLN A 8 -0.99 6.29 -4.89
C GLN A 8 -0.67 7.29 -6.01
N VAL A 9 -0.53 8.55 -5.64
CA VAL A 9 -0.11 9.63 -6.54
C VAL A 9 1.05 10.37 -5.88
N PRO A 10 2.29 10.22 -6.38
CA PRO A 10 3.44 10.90 -5.80
C PRO A 10 3.31 12.41 -5.84
N LEU A 11 3.65 13.07 -4.74
CA LEU A 11 3.61 14.54 -4.61
C LEU A 11 4.85 15.22 -5.18
N LEU A 12 5.93 14.48 -5.31
CA LEU A 12 7.21 14.95 -5.81
C LEU A 12 7.73 14.01 -6.89
N TYR A 13 8.28 14.55 -7.95
CA TYR A 13 9.11 13.81 -8.90
C TYR A 13 10.54 13.73 -8.38
N GLY A 14 11.07 12.51 -8.31
CA GLY A 14 12.45 12.24 -7.96
C GLY A 14 13.33 12.03 -9.19
N LYS A 15 14.55 12.56 -9.14
CA LYS A 15 15.63 12.20 -10.05
C LYS A 15 16.68 11.41 -9.27
N GLY A 16 17.08 10.24 -9.78
CA GLY A 16 18.00 9.33 -9.12
C GLY A 16 17.28 8.22 -8.33
N GLY A 17 18.05 7.38 -7.65
CA GLY A 17 17.52 6.21 -6.92
C GLY A 17 16.97 6.60 -5.54
N TYR A 18 15.70 6.33 -5.32
CA TYR A 18 15.02 6.51 -4.02
C TYR A 18 14.62 5.18 -3.38
N GLY A 19 14.94 4.04 -4.04
CA GLY A 19 14.44 2.72 -3.68
C GLY A 19 12.99 2.51 -4.12
N ASP A 20 12.63 1.25 -4.30
CA ASP A 20 11.32 0.81 -4.79
C ASP A 20 10.74 -0.34 -3.94
N SER A 21 9.81 -1.14 -4.47
CA SER A 21 9.21 -2.29 -3.79
C SER A 21 10.16 -3.49 -3.67
N VAL A 22 11.18 -3.56 -4.51
CA VAL A 22 12.17 -4.64 -4.52
C VAL A 22 13.36 -4.30 -3.66
N SER A 23 13.93 -3.09 -3.85
CA SER A 23 15.09 -2.61 -3.08
C SER A 23 14.77 -1.33 -2.31
N LYS A 24 15.14 -1.32 -1.05
CA LYS A 24 15.08 -0.12 -0.21
C LYS A 24 16.29 0.79 -0.38
N ASP A 25 17.31 0.35 -1.09
CA ASP A 25 18.54 1.09 -1.30
C ASP A 25 18.25 2.39 -2.03
N TYR A 26 18.88 3.44 -1.54
CA TYR A 26 18.76 4.77 -2.12
C TYR A 26 20.14 5.34 -2.46
N ALA A 27 20.20 6.12 -3.50
CA ALA A 27 21.44 6.78 -3.92
C ALA A 27 21.83 7.88 -2.91
N ALA A 28 23.13 8.17 -2.84
CA ALA A 28 23.62 9.28 -2.04
C ALA A 28 22.96 10.60 -2.47
N TYR A 29 22.72 11.51 -1.52
CA TYR A 29 21.97 12.75 -1.73
C TYR A 29 22.50 13.60 -2.91
N ARG A 30 23.82 13.57 -3.19
CA ARG A 30 24.44 14.30 -4.30
C ARG A 30 24.02 13.78 -5.69
N TYR A 31 23.42 12.59 -5.76
CA TYR A 31 22.91 11.98 -7.00
C TYR A 31 21.38 12.03 -7.10
N THR A 32 20.73 12.64 -6.12
CA THR A 32 19.29 12.74 -6.08
C THR A 32 18.81 14.19 -6.19
N GLY A 33 17.66 14.38 -6.79
CA GLY A 33 17.00 15.68 -6.88
C GLY A 33 15.50 15.51 -6.84
N VAL A 34 14.78 16.55 -6.43
CA VAL A 34 13.31 16.54 -6.36
C VAL A 34 12.73 17.81 -6.97
N LYS A 35 11.55 17.69 -7.55
CA LYS A 35 10.69 18.81 -7.92
C LYS A 35 9.24 18.46 -7.60
N LEU A 36 8.37 19.47 -7.52
CA LEU A 36 6.93 19.24 -7.40
C LEU A 36 6.42 18.41 -8.59
N SER A 37 5.50 17.49 -8.32
CA SER A 37 4.76 16.81 -9.37
C SER A 37 3.70 17.73 -9.95
N ASP A 38 3.28 17.47 -11.20
CA ASP A 38 2.17 18.21 -11.82
C ASP A 38 0.88 18.06 -11.00
N TYR A 39 0.67 16.90 -10.39
CA TYR A 39 -0.42 16.67 -9.45
C TYR A 39 -0.38 17.64 -8.25
N SER A 40 0.78 17.83 -7.62
CA SER A 40 0.90 18.77 -6.50
C SER A 40 0.68 20.21 -6.94
N PHE A 41 1.19 20.58 -8.10
CA PHE A 41 1.05 21.94 -8.63
C PHE A 41 -0.40 22.24 -9.04
N ASP A 42 -1.02 21.34 -9.81
CA ASP A 42 -2.34 21.57 -10.42
C ASP A 42 -3.52 21.33 -9.48
N TYR A 43 -3.34 20.49 -8.45
CA TYR A 43 -4.46 20.08 -7.58
C TYR A 43 -4.28 20.43 -6.09
N LEU A 44 -3.06 20.47 -5.57
CA LEU A 44 -2.86 20.82 -4.16
C LEU A 44 -2.58 22.29 -3.93
N LEU A 45 -1.86 22.93 -4.85
CA LEU A 45 -1.43 24.33 -4.71
C LEU A 45 -2.18 25.32 -5.62
N LYS A 46 -3.04 24.82 -6.51
CA LYS A 46 -3.67 25.57 -7.60
C LYS A 46 -4.22 26.94 -7.22
N ASP A 47 -4.89 27.05 -6.10
CA ASP A 47 -5.60 28.28 -5.71
C ASP A 47 -4.98 28.94 -4.46
N ILE A 48 -3.71 28.65 -4.18
CA ILE A 48 -3.03 29.15 -2.97
C ILE A 48 -2.98 30.68 -2.92
N ASP A 49 -2.77 31.34 -4.09
CA ASP A 49 -2.70 32.80 -4.19
C ASP A 49 -4.07 33.50 -4.12
N LYS A 50 -5.16 32.73 -4.21
CA LYS A 50 -6.52 33.27 -4.22
C LYS A 50 -7.13 33.48 -2.84
N LYS A 51 -6.34 33.28 -1.79
CA LYS A 51 -6.81 33.38 -0.38
C LYS A 51 -8.00 32.47 -0.07
N THR A 52 -8.03 31.29 -0.66
CA THR A 52 -9.09 30.29 -0.47
C THR A 52 -8.96 29.56 0.88
N VAL A 53 -7.81 29.71 1.53
CA VAL A 53 -7.50 29.12 2.85
C VAL A 53 -6.94 30.22 3.77
N PRO A 54 -7.09 30.07 5.12
CA PRO A 54 -6.49 31.01 6.05
C PRO A 54 -4.96 30.88 6.05
N PHE A 55 -4.31 32.03 6.23
CA PHE A 55 -2.85 32.14 6.37
C PHE A 55 -2.52 32.54 7.80
N ILE A 56 -1.48 31.97 8.35
CA ILE A 56 -0.90 32.27 9.66
C ILE A 56 0.53 32.77 9.49
N ASP A 57 1.07 33.40 10.53
CA ASP A 57 2.47 33.75 10.56
C ASP A 57 3.35 32.51 10.67
N ASN A 58 4.49 32.50 9.99
CA ASN A 58 5.50 31.47 10.11
C ASN A 58 6.21 31.59 11.46
N TYR A 59 7.16 30.68 11.74
CA TYR A 59 7.87 30.59 13.03
C TYR A 59 8.53 31.90 13.50
N ASP A 60 9.02 32.73 12.61
CA ASP A 60 9.73 33.98 12.91
C ASP A 60 8.91 35.25 12.59
N ASP A 61 7.64 35.13 12.29
CA ASP A 61 6.72 36.20 11.92
C ASP A 61 7.15 37.03 10.71
N THR A 62 8.07 36.52 9.90
CA THR A 62 8.58 37.24 8.73
C THR A 62 7.74 37.03 7.47
N LEU A 63 7.07 35.85 7.38
CA LEU A 63 6.25 35.45 6.23
C LEU A 63 4.90 34.90 6.68
N LYS A 64 3.98 34.76 5.74
CA LYS A 64 2.70 34.08 5.93
C LYS A 64 2.74 32.71 5.26
N GLU A 65 2.22 31.69 5.95
CA GLU A 65 2.07 30.36 5.42
C GLU A 65 0.60 29.90 5.49
N PRO A 66 0.13 29.07 4.54
CA PRO A 66 -1.22 28.56 4.58
C PRO A 66 -1.37 27.55 5.73
N LEU A 67 -2.46 27.70 6.52
CA LEU A 67 -2.77 26.76 7.60
C LEU A 67 -2.96 25.32 7.09
N TYR A 68 -3.50 25.17 5.88
CA TYR A 68 -3.59 23.91 5.12
C TYR A 68 -3.62 24.23 3.62
N LEU A 69 -3.30 23.22 2.80
CA LEU A 69 -3.26 23.40 1.35
C LEU A 69 -4.67 23.49 0.75
N PRO A 70 -4.90 24.35 -0.26
CA PRO A 70 -6.19 24.53 -0.92
C PRO A 70 -6.47 23.37 -1.91
N ALA A 71 -6.40 22.13 -1.46
CA ALA A 71 -6.55 20.96 -2.31
C ALA A 71 -7.92 20.93 -3.01
N VAL A 72 -7.91 20.79 -4.34
CA VAL A 72 -9.11 20.68 -5.17
C VAL A 72 -9.80 19.32 -5.01
N ILE A 73 -9.02 18.29 -4.69
CA ILE A 73 -9.48 16.92 -4.46
C ILE A 73 -8.96 16.43 -3.12
N PRO A 74 -9.65 15.49 -2.45
CA PRO A 74 -9.27 15.03 -1.12
C PRO A 74 -8.03 14.12 -1.15
N ASP A 75 -6.84 14.70 -1.24
CA ASP A 75 -5.56 13.97 -1.26
C ASP A 75 -5.41 13.02 -0.07
N ILE A 76 -5.95 13.39 1.09
CA ILE A 76 -5.92 12.54 2.29
C ILE A 76 -6.58 11.17 2.09
N LEU A 77 -7.60 11.08 1.23
CA LEU A 77 -8.23 9.81 0.88
C LEU A 77 -7.46 9.08 -0.21
N ILE A 78 -6.89 9.80 -1.17
CA ILE A 78 -6.13 9.22 -2.28
C ILE A 78 -4.82 8.63 -1.77
N ASN A 79 -4.01 9.44 -1.13
CA ASN A 79 -2.66 9.06 -0.70
C ASN A 79 -2.60 8.49 0.72
N GLY A 80 -3.69 8.57 1.47
CA GLY A 80 -3.67 8.24 2.88
C GLY A 80 -2.76 9.15 3.70
N ASN A 81 -2.82 8.98 5.00
CA ASN A 81 -1.93 9.68 5.93
C ASN A 81 -1.68 8.85 7.19
N SER A 82 -0.55 9.07 7.82
CA SER A 82 -0.27 8.52 9.14
C SER A 82 0.31 9.62 10.03
N GLY A 83 -0.22 9.76 11.22
CA GLY A 83 0.25 10.70 12.23
C GLY A 83 0.41 10.02 13.58
N ILE A 84 1.50 10.30 14.26
CA ILE A 84 1.79 9.77 15.59
C ILE A 84 1.93 10.97 16.53
N ALA A 85 1.04 11.02 17.51
CA ALA A 85 1.13 11.98 18.62
C ALA A 85 0.82 11.23 19.91
N THR A 86 1.60 11.48 20.96
CA THR A 86 1.39 10.79 22.23
C THR A 86 0.12 11.32 22.93
N PRO A 87 -0.86 10.47 23.29
CA PRO A 87 -0.90 9.01 23.19
C PRO A 87 -1.64 8.47 21.94
N TYR A 88 -1.90 9.27 20.94
CA TYR A 88 -2.74 8.91 19.80
C TYR A 88 -1.92 8.58 18.55
N MET A 89 -2.41 7.59 17.81
CA MET A 89 -1.94 7.28 16.46
C MET A 89 -3.15 7.27 15.52
N CYS A 90 -3.05 7.99 14.41
CA CYS A 90 -4.03 7.99 13.35
C CYS A 90 -3.42 7.42 12.08
N TRP A 91 -4.13 6.51 11.43
CA TRP A 91 -3.73 5.97 10.14
C TRP A 91 -4.94 5.95 9.20
N ILE A 92 -4.82 6.69 8.11
CA ILE A 92 -5.82 6.76 7.05
C ILE A 92 -5.24 6.01 5.85
N PRO A 93 -5.84 4.88 5.43
CA PRO A 93 -5.34 4.12 4.29
C PRO A 93 -5.55 4.87 2.97
N PRO A 94 -4.72 4.63 1.95
CA PRO A 94 -4.91 5.16 0.61
C PRO A 94 -6.08 4.46 -0.11
N HIS A 95 -6.64 5.15 -1.12
CA HIS A 95 -7.73 4.63 -1.94
C HIS A 95 -7.49 4.90 -3.42
N ASN A 96 -8.18 4.17 -4.27
CA ASN A 96 -8.11 4.37 -5.71
C ASN A 96 -8.58 5.79 -6.10
N PRO A 97 -7.75 6.59 -6.78
CA PRO A 97 -8.09 7.97 -7.14
C PRO A 97 -9.38 8.09 -7.94
N VAL A 98 -9.64 7.14 -8.85
CA VAL A 98 -10.85 7.15 -9.68
C VAL A 98 -12.12 6.94 -8.83
N ASP A 99 -12.06 6.02 -7.86
CA ASP A 99 -13.21 5.75 -6.99
C ASP A 99 -13.43 6.90 -5.99
N VAL A 100 -12.36 7.55 -5.52
CA VAL A 100 -12.45 8.78 -4.70
C VAL A 100 -13.12 9.91 -5.48
N ILE A 101 -12.72 10.14 -6.74
CA ILE A 101 -13.34 11.18 -7.58
C ILE A 101 -14.81 10.87 -7.86
N LYS A 102 -15.15 9.61 -8.15
CA LYS A 102 -16.56 9.19 -8.30
C LYS A 102 -17.38 9.44 -7.03
N LEU A 103 -16.79 9.15 -5.87
CA LEU A 103 -17.43 9.43 -4.58
C LEU A 103 -17.65 10.93 -4.39
N CYS A 104 -16.67 11.78 -4.70
CA CYS A 104 -16.82 13.23 -4.62
C CYS A 104 -17.95 13.74 -5.53
N ILE A 105 -18.03 13.25 -6.77
CA ILE A 105 -19.09 13.60 -7.71
C ILE A 105 -20.47 13.17 -7.18
N ALA A 106 -20.58 11.97 -6.63
CA ALA A 106 -21.82 11.47 -6.05
C ALA A 106 -22.24 12.29 -4.83
N TYR A 107 -21.29 12.60 -3.92
CA TYR A 107 -21.53 13.39 -2.73
C TYR A 107 -21.98 14.82 -3.03
N VAL A 108 -21.41 15.46 -4.05
CA VAL A 108 -21.85 16.81 -4.49
C VAL A 108 -23.29 16.78 -5.02
N LYS A 109 -23.71 15.68 -5.68
CA LYS A 109 -25.07 15.53 -6.17
C LYS A 109 -26.06 15.22 -5.06
N ASP A 110 -25.67 14.43 -4.07
CA ASP A 110 -26.46 14.07 -2.91
C ASP A 110 -25.63 14.12 -1.62
N PRO A 111 -25.54 15.30 -0.97
CA PRO A 111 -24.81 15.46 0.31
C PRO A 111 -25.41 14.68 1.49
N LYS A 112 -26.59 14.10 1.33
CA LYS A 112 -27.27 13.32 2.39
C LYS A 112 -27.08 11.81 2.22
N MET A 113 -26.27 11.40 1.23
CA MET A 113 -26.01 9.96 1.01
C MET A 113 -25.44 9.29 2.26
N SER A 114 -25.87 8.04 2.49
CA SER A 114 -25.44 7.25 3.63
C SER A 114 -24.00 6.74 3.50
N ILE A 115 -23.33 6.43 4.61
CA ILE A 115 -22.01 5.80 4.61
C ILE A 115 -22.03 4.49 3.79
N LYS A 116 -23.11 3.73 3.84
CA LYS A 116 -23.25 2.50 3.07
C LYS A 116 -23.20 2.75 1.56
N GLU A 117 -23.83 3.80 1.09
CA GLU A 117 -23.79 4.20 -0.33
C GLU A 117 -22.40 4.70 -0.70
N MET A 118 -21.74 5.48 0.18
CA MET A 118 -20.36 5.91 -0.03
C MET A 118 -19.41 4.72 -0.17
N ILE A 119 -19.52 3.73 0.70
CA ILE A 119 -18.70 2.50 0.65
C ILE A 119 -18.99 1.69 -0.62
N SER A 120 -20.21 1.69 -1.14
CA SER A 120 -20.52 1.00 -2.40
C SER A 120 -19.75 1.57 -3.59
N ILE A 121 -19.38 2.85 -3.55
CA ILE A 121 -18.59 3.54 -4.57
C ILE A 121 -17.09 3.37 -4.28
N LEU A 122 -16.66 3.66 -3.05
CA LEU A 122 -15.25 3.63 -2.65
C LEU A 122 -14.71 2.22 -2.48
N LYS A 123 -15.59 1.25 -2.15
CA LYS A 123 -15.31 -0.18 -1.93
C LYS A 123 -14.41 -0.43 -0.72
N ALA A 124 -13.11 -0.49 -0.93
CA ALA A 124 -12.10 -0.77 0.08
C ALA A 124 -10.85 0.09 -0.18
N PRO A 125 -9.94 0.19 0.80
CA PRO A 125 -8.63 0.77 0.57
C PRO A 125 -7.92 0.08 -0.60
N ASP A 126 -7.19 0.88 -1.36
CA ASP A 126 -6.34 0.45 -2.46
C ASP A 126 -4.91 0.93 -2.19
N PHE A 127 -3.94 0.05 -2.37
CA PHE A 127 -2.58 0.30 -1.92
C PHE A 127 -1.62 0.41 -3.11
N PRO A 128 -0.62 1.32 -3.06
CA PRO A 128 0.33 1.55 -4.16
C PRO A 128 1.10 0.29 -4.57
N THR A 129 1.38 -0.60 -3.62
CA THR A 129 2.09 -1.86 -3.87
C THR A 129 1.18 -3.01 -4.27
N GLY A 130 -0.14 -2.75 -4.42
CA GLY A 130 -1.14 -3.78 -4.67
C GLY A 130 -1.47 -4.62 -3.43
N GLY A 131 -1.67 -5.90 -3.64
CA GLY A 131 -2.12 -6.83 -2.62
C GLY A 131 -3.65 -6.98 -2.60
N VAL A 132 -4.14 -7.85 -1.74
CA VAL A 132 -5.56 -8.19 -1.63
C VAL A 132 -6.08 -7.84 -0.24
N VAL A 133 -7.07 -6.98 -0.17
CA VAL A 133 -7.78 -6.66 1.08
C VAL A 133 -8.77 -7.78 1.38
N SER A 134 -8.64 -8.38 2.54
CA SER A 134 -9.52 -9.44 3.03
C SER A 134 -10.42 -8.94 4.15
N GLN A 135 -11.41 -9.76 4.53
CA GLN A 135 -12.35 -9.46 5.64
C GLN A 135 -13.10 -8.12 5.44
N LEU A 136 -13.82 -7.99 4.33
CA LEU A 136 -14.58 -6.78 3.98
C LEU A 136 -15.53 -6.28 5.08
N GLN A 137 -16.00 -7.15 5.98
CA GLN A 137 -16.80 -6.76 7.14
C GLN A 137 -16.03 -5.84 8.09
N ASN A 138 -14.72 -6.10 8.27
CA ASN A 138 -13.85 -5.24 9.07
C ASN A 138 -13.61 -3.90 8.39
N VAL A 139 -13.50 -3.88 7.07
CA VAL A 139 -13.41 -2.63 6.28
C VAL A 139 -14.68 -1.79 6.45
N TYR A 140 -15.85 -2.41 6.38
CA TYR A 140 -17.12 -1.72 6.63
C TYR A 140 -17.20 -1.14 8.04
N ARG A 141 -16.79 -1.92 9.06
CA ARG A 141 -16.72 -1.44 10.44
C ARG A 141 -15.75 -0.27 10.56
N PHE A 142 -14.56 -0.38 9.97
CA PHE A 142 -13.54 0.66 9.98
C PHE A 142 -14.08 1.99 9.42
N TYR A 143 -14.74 1.99 8.27
CA TYR A 143 -15.31 3.20 7.70
C TYR A 143 -16.45 3.78 8.54
N ASN A 144 -17.24 2.93 9.19
CA ASN A 144 -18.39 3.36 9.98
C ASN A 144 -18.01 3.90 11.36
N THR A 145 -16.98 3.38 11.99
CA THR A 145 -16.57 3.73 13.37
C THR A 145 -15.29 4.54 13.44
N GLY A 146 -14.47 4.55 12.37
CA GLY A 146 -13.11 5.09 12.39
C GLY A 146 -12.09 4.20 13.09
N GLU A 147 -12.50 3.01 13.57
CA GLU A 147 -11.66 2.09 14.32
C GLU A 147 -11.71 0.68 13.72
N GLY A 148 -10.57 0.00 13.68
CA GLY A 148 -10.51 -1.37 13.22
C GLY A 148 -9.15 -1.76 12.63
N ALA A 149 -9.03 -3.03 12.22
CA ALA A 149 -7.88 -3.56 11.53
C ALA A 149 -8.26 -3.95 10.10
N ILE A 150 -7.43 -3.57 9.14
CA ILE A 150 -7.56 -3.96 7.74
C ILE A 150 -6.48 -5.00 7.46
N THR A 151 -6.89 -6.18 7.02
CA THR A 151 -5.96 -7.26 6.68
C THR A 151 -5.65 -7.21 5.18
N ILE A 152 -4.36 -7.11 4.88
CA ILE A 152 -3.84 -7.08 3.52
C ILE A 152 -2.95 -8.30 3.34
N SER A 153 -3.15 -9.04 2.26
CA SER A 153 -2.32 -10.18 1.87
C SER A 153 -1.67 -9.94 0.52
N SER A 154 -0.60 -10.69 0.23
CA SER A 154 0.01 -10.69 -1.10
C SER A 154 -0.99 -11.11 -2.16
N LYS A 155 -0.73 -10.66 -3.38
CA LYS A 155 -1.30 -11.31 -4.57
C LYS A 155 -0.36 -12.41 -5.02
N TRP A 156 -0.91 -13.57 -5.23
CA TRP A 156 -0.16 -14.75 -5.63
C TRP A 156 -1.02 -15.68 -6.49
N HIS A 157 -0.34 -16.54 -7.24
CA HIS A 157 -1.00 -17.58 -8.03
C HIS A 157 -0.20 -18.88 -7.99
N LYS A 158 -0.87 -19.98 -8.36
CA LYS A 158 -0.25 -21.27 -8.55
C LYS A 158 0.21 -21.40 -9.99
N GLU A 159 1.48 -21.73 -10.19
CA GLU A 159 2.04 -22.05 -11.50
C GLU A 159 2.49 -23.51 -11.53
N VAL A 160 2.28 -24.20 -12.64
CA VAL A 160 2.81 -25.55 -12.86
C VAL A 160 3.67 -25.51 -14.12
N ALA A 161 4.97 -25.73 -13.95
CA ALA A 161 5.95 -25.75 -15.03
C ALA A 161 6.91 -26.94 -14.84
N ASP A 162 7.25 -27.62 -15.92
CA ASP A 162 8.18 -28.77 -15.92
C ASP A 162 7.82 -29.85 -14.87
N SER A 163 6.54 -30.18 -14.76
CA SER A 163 6.00 -31.13 -13.76
C SER A 163 6.28 -30.74 -12.31
N LYS A 164 6.59 -29.49 -12.04
CA LYS A 164 6.80 -28.92 -10.71
C LYS A 164 5.71 -27.88 -10.42
N THR A 165 5.33 -27.80 -9.16
CA THR A 165 4.35 -26.80 -8.68
C THR A 165 5.08 -25.67 -7.99
N TYR A 166 4.67 -24.45 -8.31
CA TYR A 166 5.18 -23.21 -7.72
C TYR A 166 4.05 -22.39 -7.13
N ILE A 167 4.35 -21.70 -6.03
CA ILE A 167 3.59 -20.55 -5.55
C ILE A 167 4.36 -19.32 -6.02
N VAL A 168 3.73 -18.49 -6.83
CA VAL A 168 4.33 -17.25 -7.34
C VAL A 168 3.70 -16.08 -6.64
N ILE A 169 4.51 -15.27 -5.98
CA ILE A 169 4.09 -14.02 -5.33
C ILE A 169 4.29 -12.90 -6.33
N ASP A 170 3.21 -12.21 -6.70
CA ASP A 170 3.20 -11.12 -7.69
C ASP A 170 3.25 -9.74 -7.05
N GLU A 171 2.65 -9.58 -5.86
CA GLU A 171 2.58 -8.31 -5.16
C GLU A 171 2.77 -8.53 -3.65
N MET A 172 3.51 -7.63 -3.01
CA MET A 172 3.71 -7.64 -1.57
C MET A 172 2.66 -6.77 -0.85
N PRO A 173 2.24 -7.14 0.36
CA PRO A 173 1.36 -6.29 1.15
C PRO A 173 2.02 -4.93 1.42
N TYR A 174 1.21 -3.89 1.45
CA TYR A 174 1.66 -2.53 1.72
C TYR A 174 2.52 -2.43 2.99
N MET A 175 3.62 -1.67 2.91
CA MET A 175 4.63 -1.50 3.97
C MET A 175 5.41 -2.78 4.36
N ARG A 176 5.25 -3.89 3.66
CA ARG A 176 6.09 -5.08 3.85
C ARG A 176 7.34 -4.99 2.98
N SER A 177 8.47 -5.41 3.53
CA SER A 177 9.74 -5.49 2.82
C SER A 177 9.91 -6.85 2.19
N LEU A 178 10.36 -6.87 0.95
CA LEU A 178 10.75 -8.10 0.27
C LEU A 178 11.89 -8.81 1.03
N ASP A 179 12.91 -8.07 1.50
CA ASP A 179 14.02 -8.64 2.27
C ASP A 179 13.55 -9.38 3.52
N THR A 180 12.67 -8.71 4.32
CA THR A 180 12.10 -9.33 5.53
C THR A 180 11.30 -10.59 5.20
N PHE A 181 10.59 -10.59 4.07
CA PHE A 181 9.85 -11.75 3.61
C PHE A 181 10.80 -12.89 3.20
N MET A 182 11.85 -12.59 2.45
CA MET A 182 12.86 -13.58 2.04
C MET A 182 13.59 -14.18 3.26
N GLU A 183 13.91 -13.37 4.28
CA GLU A 183 14.46 -13.87 5.54
C GLU A 183 13.50 -14.83 6.24
N GLN A 184 12.21 -14.50 6.31
CA GLN A 184 11.19 -15.36 6.91
C GLN A 184 11.05 -16.68 6.14
N LEU A 185 11.02 -16.63 4.80
CA LEU A 185 11.03 -17.83 3.96
C LEU A 185 12.27 -18.70 4.18
N SER A 186 13.44 -18.07 4.30
CA SER A 186 14.68 -18.78 4.59
C SER A 186 14.64 -19.50 5.94
N ARG A 187 14.06 -18.87 6.97
CA ARG A 187 13.85 -19.49 8.29
C ARG A 187 12.94 -20.70 8.20
N ILE A 188 11.80 -20.59 7.50
CA ILE A 188 10.87 -21.72 7.29
C ILE A 188 11.58 -22.86 6.54
N LYS A 189 12.33 -22.53 5.48
CA LYS A 189 13.05 -23.55 4.69
C LYS A 189 14.11 -24.31 5.53
N THR A 190 14.72 -23.66 6.51
CA THR A 190 15.72 -24.26 7.41
C THR A 190 15.10 -24.93 8.64
N ASP A 191 13.82 -24.77 8.87
CA ASP A 191 13.09 -25.41 9.96
C ASP A 191 13.03 -26.93 9.77
N LYS A 192 13.23 -27.69 10.86
CA LYS A 192 13.31 -29.15 10.82
C LYS A 192 11.96 -29.82 10.59
N GLU A 193 10.87 -29.17 11.00
CA GLU A 193 9.52 -29.73 10.95
C GLU A 193 8.80 -29.43 9.64
N VAL A 194 9.03 -28.25 9.05
CA VAL A 194 8.26 -27.76 7.89
C VAL A 194 9.13 -27.46 6.67
N GLY A 195 10.45 -27.36 6.81
CA GLY A 195 11.37 -26.98 5.74
C GLY A 195 11.38 -27.95 4.54
N TYR A 196 11.00 -29.21 4.77
CA TYR A 196 10.89 -30.22 3.69
C TYR A 196 9.78 -29.89 2.68
N LEU A 197 8.81 -29.04 3.03
CA LEU A 197 7.72 -28.63 2.14
C LEU A 197 8.20 -27.74 1.00
N ILE A 198 9.33 -27.01 1.18
CA ILE A 198 9.88 -26.05 0.23
C ILE A 198 11.13 -26.63 -0.44
N ALA A 199 11.01 -27.01 -1.71
CA ALA A 199 12.13 -27.51 -2.49
C ALA A 199 13.12 -26.40 -2.91
N GLY A 200 12.65 -25.18 -3.11
CA GLY A 200 13.47 -24.02 -3.48
C GLY A 200 12.70 -22.73 -3.43
N VAL A 201 13.43 -21.63 -3.34
CA VAL A 201 12.90 -20.27 -3.42
C VAL A 201 13.79 -19.50 -4.39
N ASP A 202 13.17 -18.94 -5.42
CA ASP A 202 13.85 -18.15 -6.45
C ASP A 202 13.25 -16.73 -6.44
N ASP A 203 14.11 -15.73 -6.20
CA ASP A 203 13.75 -14.32 -6.32
C ASP A 203 14.06 -13.85 -7.74
N LEU A 204 13.00 -13.54 -8.48
CA LEU A 204 13.06 -13.01 -9.85
C LEU A 204 12.60 -11.55 -9.91
N SER A 205 12.52 -10.90 -8.76
CA SER A 205 12.07 -9.51 -8.65
C SER A 205 13.07 -8.57 -9.31
N ALA A 206 12.58 -7.66 -10.15
CA ALA A 206 13.39 -6.68 -10.86
C ALA A 206 12.55 -5.46 -11.24
N ASP A 207 13.20 -4.32 -11.43
CA ASP A 207 12.59 -3.08 -11.93
C ASP A 207 11.31 -2.67 -11.18
N GLY A 208 11.34 -2.77 -9.84
CA GLY A 208 10.21 -2.44 -8.97
C GLY A 208 9.06 -3.46 -8.99
N ARG A 209 9.19 -4.57 -9.73
CA ARG A 209 8.20 -5.65 -9.79
C ARG A 209 8.62 -6.82 -8.91
N VAL A 210 7.75 -7.21 -8.02
CA VAL A 210 7.95 -8.39 -7.17
C VAL A 210 7.60 -9.64 -7.97
N CYS A 211 8.50 -10.64 -7.94
CA CYS A 211 8.26 -11.97 -8.46
C CYS A 211 9.07 -12.99 -7.65
N VAL A 212 8.46 -13.59 -6.64
CA VAL A 212 9.11 -14.65 -5.84
C VAL A 212 8.45 -15.98 -6.14
N LYS A 213 9.23 -16.95 -6.62
CA LYS A 213 8.78 -18.31 -6.91
C LYS A 213 9.19 -19.26 -5.81
N ILE A 214 8.21 -19.82 -5.11
CA ILE A 214 8.41 -20.84 -4.07
C ILE A 214 8.08 -22.20 -4.69
N ARG A 215 9.09 -23.05 -4.85
CA ARG A 215 8.91 -24.39 -5.41
C ARG A 215 8.46 -25.36 -4.33
N VAL A 216 7.31 -26.00 -4.55
CA VAL A 216 6.75 -27.03 -3.68
C VAL A 216 7.53 -28.32 -3.84
N SER A 217 7.84 -29.02 -2.74
CA SER A 217 8.51 -30.33 -2.78
C SER A 217 7.62 -31.41 -3.39
N THR A 218 8.23 -32.34 -4.10
CA THR A 218 7.51 -33.47 -4.69
C THR A 218 6.89 -34.36 -3.63
N GLY A 219 5.61 -34.69 -3.77
CA GLY A 219 4.85 -35.48 -2.80
C GLY A 219 4.23 -34.71 -1.64
N THR A 220 4.50 -33.40 -1.53
CA THR A 220 3.88 -32.54 -0.54
C THR A 220 2.48 -32.10 -0.99
N LYS A 221 1.54 -32.08 -0.03
CA LYS A 221 0.22 -31.47 -0.29
C LYS A 221 0.37 -29.95 -0.38
N TYR A 222 -0.06 -29.40 -1.49
CA TYR A 222 -0.01 -27.96 -1.74
C TYR A 222 -0.67 -27.14 -0.62
N ASP A 223 -1.79 -27.62 -0.08
CA ASP A 223 -2.54 -26.95 0.98
C ASP A 223 -1.76 -26.89 2.30
N GLU A 224 -0.96 -27.91 2.62
CA GLU A 224 -0.09 -27.94 3.80
C GLU A 224 0.96 -26.82 3.77
N LEU A 225 1.57 -26.57 2.60
CA LEU A 225 2.48 -25.45 2.43
C LEU A 225 1.76 -24.10 2.57
N LEU A 226 0.54 -23.96 2.05
CA LEU A 226 -0.25 -22.74 2.22
C LEU A 226 -0.55 -22.46 3.70
N GLU A 227 -0.84 -23.46 4.48
CA GLU A 227 -1.06 -23.31 5.93
C GLU A 227 0.20 -22.82 6.64
N VAL A 228 1.37 -23.37 6.31
CA VAL A 228 2.66 -22.94 6.88
C VAL A 228 3.02 -21.52 6.47
N LEU A 229 2.68 -21.11 5.26
CA LEU A 229 2.95 -19.74 4.76
C LEU A 229 1.90 -18.71 5.22
N SER A 230 0.72 -19.14 5.66
CA SER A 230 -0.36 -18.26 6.10
C SER A 230 0.03 -17.31 7.25
N PRO A 231 0.78 -17.73 8.31
CA PRO A 231 1.20 -16.84 9.40
C PRO A 231 2.11 -15.70 8.95
N LEU A 232 2.76 -15.81 7.80
CA LEU A 232 3.58 -14.73 7.24
C LEU A 232 2.75 -13.51 6.82
N GLN A 233 1.41 -13.57 6.89
CA GLN A 233 0.48 -12.55 6.40
C GLN A 233 0.68 -12.20 4.90
N VAL A 234 1.43 -13.03 4.21
CA VAL A 234 1.70 -12.88 2.79
C VAL A 234 0.64 -13.61 1.97
N LEU A 235 0.16 -14.74 2.48
CA LEU A 235 -0.95 -15.46 1.89
C LEU A 235 -2.25 -15.20 2.67
N PRO A 236 -3.41 -15.11 2.00
CA PRO A 236 -4.69 -15.06 2.71
C PRO A 236 -4.82 -16.35 3.53
N PRO A 237 -5.44 -16.28 4.72
CA PRO A 237 -5.79 -17.49 5.45
C PRO A 237 -6.56 -18.41 4.51
N SER A 238 -6.16 -19.68 4.44
CA SER A 238 -6.86 -20.68 3.64
C SER A 238 -8.34 -20.64 4.03
N ARG A 239 -9.22 -20.44 3.05
CA ARG A 239 -10.65 -20.62 3.29
C ARG A 239 -10.84 -22.08 3.67
N GLN A 240 -11.07 -22.33 4.94
CA GLN A 240 -11.77 -23.54 5.35
C GLN A 240 -13.19 -23.41 4.80
N THR A 241 -13.48 -24.20 3.77
CA THR A 241 -14.84 -24.47 3.31
C THR A 241 -15.55 -25.38 4.27
#